data_c91a7ef463ff9435176844968b7eb1a7
#
_entry.id   c91a7ef463ff9435176844968b7eb1a7
#
_cell.length_a   1.000
_cell.length_b   1.000
_cell.length_c   1.000
_cell.angle_alpha   90.00
_cell.angle_beta   90.00
_cell.angle_gamma   90.00
#
_symmetry.space_group_name_H-M   'P 1'
#
loop_
_entity.id
_entity.type
_entity.pdbx_description
1 polymer ?
#
loop_
_entity_poly.entity_id
_entity_poly.type
_entity_poly.pdbx_seq_one_letter_code
_entity_poly.pdbx_strand_id
1 'polypeptide(L)'
;MEYRLDKNRLLDILGEWNRFLKRKVHLISCGGTAMTLLGVKPSTKDVDFMAPKVKEYDYLIKQLKALGYKQSTGSGWKREGEDFHFDIFRGNYIHTTELLKSPLEKGRHSLFMEYSHLYIGVLNDYDLISSKLMRGTRVDFDDCLSLAEARREEIDIEKLIRHFHEMISYDVAEQRLRFNIDHFLEMLREKGAL
;
A
#
# COMPACT_ATOMS: atom_id res chain seq x y z
N MET A 1 19.66 6.12 14.70
CA MET A 1 19.39 5.95 13.24
C MET A 1 18.05 5.27 13.12
N GLU A 2 17.11 5.82 12.37
CA GLU A 2 15.78 5.23 12.24
C GLU A 2 15.86 3.97 11.38
N TYR A 3 15.30 2.85 11.86
CA TYR A 3 15.32 1.59 11.14
C TYR A 3 14.46 1.69 9.86
N ARG A 4 14.98 1.18 8.76
CA ARG A 4 14.28 1.15 7.46
C ARG A 4 14.55 -0.19 6.77
N LEU A 5 13.54 -0.68 6.08
CA LEU A 5 13.58 -1.90 5.30
C LEU A 5 13.77 -1.56 3.82
N ASP A 6 14.83 -2.07 3.24
CA ASP A 6 14.99 -2.09 1.79
C ASP A 6 14.24 -3.28 1.17
N LYS A 7 14.21 -3.30 -0.15
CA LYS A 7 13.51 -4.33 -0.93
C LYS A 7 14.00 -5.75 -0.61
N ASN A 8 15.32 -5.96 -0.48
CA ASN A 8 15.88 -7.29 -0.26
C ASN A 8 15.49 -7.81 1.12
N ARG A 9 15.65 -6.99 2.15
CA ARG A 9 15.27 -7.38 3.51
C ARG A 9 13.77 -7.67 3.63
N LEU A 10 12.93 -6.89 2.95
CA LEU A 10 11.49 -7.15 2.89
C LEU A 10 11.20 -8.52 2.26
N LEU A 11 11.86 -8.86 1.16
CA LEU A 11 11.67 -10.15 0.49
C LEU A 11 12.17 -11.33 1.33
N ASP A 12 13.25 -11.16 2.09
CA ASP A 12 13.73 -12.18 3.04
C ASP A 12 12.66 -12.52 4.09
N ILE A 13 12.05 -11.47 4.68
CA ILE A 13 10.99 -11.64 5.68
C ILE A 13 9.76 -12.35 5.08
N LEU A 14 9.34 -11.96 3.88
CA LEU A 14 8.23 -12.60 3.18
C LEU A 14 8.56 -14.07 2.83
N GLY A 15 9.81 -14.36 2.48
CA GLY A 15 10.29 -15.71 2.28
C GLY A 15 10.22 -16.56 3.57
N GLU A 16 10.55 -15.99 4.71
CA GLU A 16 10.36 -16.62 6.01
C GLU A 16 8.87 -16.91 6.28
N TRP A 17 7.99 -15.95 6.07
CA TRP A 17 6.55 -16.16 6.22
C TRP A 17 6.04 -17.30 5.33
N ASN A 18 6.47 -17.34 4.08
CA ASN A 18 6.09 -18.42 3.16
C ASN A 18 6.38 -19.82 3.70
N ARG A 19 7.48 -20.01 4.47
CA ARG A 19 7.84 -21.31 5.06
C ARG A 19 6.86 -21.78 6.13
N PHE A 20 6.23 -20.86 6.84
CA PHE A 20 5.25 -21.16 7.90
C PHE A 20 3.84 -21.34 7.37
N LEU A 21 3.51 -20.72 6.25
CA LEU A 21 2.20 -20.82 5.63
C LEU A 21 2.02 -22.20 5.01
N LYS A 22 0.81 -22.76 5.16
CA LYS A 22 0.41 -24.05 4.56
C LYS A 22 -0.75 -23.89 3.58
N ARG A 23 -1.23 -22.65 3.40
CA ARG A 23 -2.31 -22.29 2.48
C ARG A 23 -1.92 -21.02 1.77
N LYS A 24 -2.39 -20.86 0.54
CA LYS A 24 -2.14 -19.65 -0.24
C LYS A 24 -2.75 -18.43 0.43
N VAL A 25 -1.96 -17.37 0.56
CA VAL A 25 -2.36 -16.05 1.02
C VAL A 25 -1.98 -15.02 -0.04
N HIS A 26 -2.92 -14.15 -0.40
CA HIS A 26 -2.67 -13.03 -1.31
C HIS A 26 -2.46 -11.76 -0.49
N LEU A 27 -1.29 -11.18 -0.63
CA LEU A 27 -0.92 -9.89 -0.07
C LEU A 27 -0.71 -8.89 -1.20
N ILE A 28 -1.35 -7.74 -1.10
CA ILE A 28 -1.15 -6.63 -2.04
C ILE A 28 -0.46 -5.50 -1.28
N SER A 29 0.77 -5.20 -1.66
CA SER A 29 1.51 -4.09 -1.06
C SER A 29 0.87 -2.77 -1.40
N CYS A 30 0.84 -1.88 -0.41
CA CYS A 30 0.35 -0.51 -0.53
C CYS A 30 1.33 0.45 0.17
N GLY A 31 0.98 1.71 0.29
CA GLY A 31 1.78 2.69 1.02
C GLY A 31 3.25 2.78 0.59
N GLY A 32 4.14 2.94 1.56
CA GLY A 32 5.59 3.00 1.34
C GLY A 32 6.18 1.69 0.83
N THR A 33 5.59 0.57 1.22
CA THR A 33 6.02 -0.78 0.79
C THR A 33 5.86 -0.96 -0.71
N ALA A 34 4.71 -0.60 -1.28
CA ALA A 34 4.48 -0.64 -2.72
C ALA A 34 5.53 0.19 -3.47
N MET A 35 5.80 1.41 -3.02
CA MET A 35 6.79 2.29 -3.64
C MET A 35 8.22 1.73 -3.55
N THR A 36 8.55 1.03 -2.46
CA THR A 36 9.85 0.36 -2.32
C THR A 36 9.97 -0.85 -3.24
N LEU A 37 8.91 -1.64 -3.39
CA LEU A 37 8.89 -2.77 -4.33
C LEU A 37 8.97 -2.31 -5.78
N LEU A 38 8.31 -1.20 -6.13
CA LEU A 38 8.38 -0.57 -7.46
C LEU A 38 9.75 0.09 -7.74
N GLY A 39 10.61 0.26 -6.73
CA GLY A 39 11.89 0.94 -6.88
C GLY A 39 11.80 2.48 -6.91
N VAL A 40 10.64 3.03 -6.61
CA VAL A 40 10.41 4.50 -6.50
C VAL A 40 11.04 5.06 -5.23
N LYS A 41 11.05 4.26 -4.16
CA LYS A 41 11.73 4.59 -2.89
C LYS A 41 12.80 3.55 -2.56
N PRO A 42 13.93 3.95 -1.98
CA PRO A 42 14.99 3.01 -1.61
C PRO A 42 14.58 2.10 -0.44
N SER A 43 13.68 2.57 0.44
CA SER A 43 13.29 1.84 1.65
C SER A 43 12.00 2.40 2.25
N THR A 44 11.36 1.59 3.11
CA THR A 44 10.19 1.97 3.91
C THR A 44 10.48 1.80 5.40
N LYS A 45 9.75 2.52 6.26
CA LYS A 45 9.76 2.36 7.72
C LYS A 45 8.76 1.29 8.15
N ASP A 46 7.56 1.37 7.59
CA ASP A 46 6.42 0.53 7.88
C ASP A 46 6.19 -0.41 6.71
N VAL A 47 5.70 -1.60 7.00
CA VAL A 47 5.46 -2.62 5.99
C VAL A 47 3.95 -2.79 5.81
N ASP A 48 3.42 -2.20 4.76
CA ASP A 48 1.99 -2.08 4.49
C ASP A 48 1.52 -3.12 3.49
N PHE A 49 0.64 -4.03 3.90
CA PHE A 49 -0.01 -4.99 3.03
C PHE A 49 -1.52 -5.01 3.23
N MET A 50 -2.25 -5.17 2.15
CA MET A 50 -3.65 -5.56 2.15
C MET A 50 -3.77 -7.08 2.04
N ALA A 51 -4.66 -7.69 2.81
CA ALA A 51 -5.12 -9.06 2.64
C ALA A 51 -6.60 -9.04 2.23
N PRO A 52 -6.90 -8.95 0.91
CA PRO A 52 -8.24 -8.64 0.42
C PRO A 52 -9.26 -9.76 0.71
N LYS A 53 -8.80 -11.01 0.77
CA LYS A 53 -9.66 -12.15 1.11
C LYS A 53 -9.72 -12.33 2.62
N VAL A 54 -10.87 -12.05 3.21
CA VAL A 54 -11.08 -12.09 4.67
C VAL A 54 -10.64 -13.42 5.30
N LYS A 55 -10.95 -14.56 4.68
CA LYS A 55 -10.52 -15.88 5.19
C LYS A 55 -9.00 -16.07 5.17
N GLU A 56 -8.31 -15.48 4.19
CA GLU A 56 -6.85 -15.51 4.11
C GLU A 56 -6.24 -14.57 5.15
N TYR A 57 -6.83 -13.40 5.37
CA TYR A 57 -6.46 -12.48 6.47
C TYR A 57 -6.55 -13.20 7.83
N ASP A 58 -7.71 -13.78 8.15
CA ASP A 58 -7.93 -14.45 9.44
C ASP A 58 -6.94 -15.62 9.64
N TYR A 59 -6.64 -16.36 8.57
CA TYR A 59 -5.62 -17.41 8.59
C TYR A 59 -4.21 -16.82 8.81
N LEU A 60 -3.82 -15.79 8.07
CA LEU A 60 -2.51 -15.13 8.20
C LEU A 60 -2.29 -14.62 9.63
N ILE A 61 -3.26 -13.89 10.19
CA ILE A 61 -3.17 -13.37 11.56
C ILE A 61 -3.00 -14.50 12.58
N LYS A 62 -3.69 -15.62 12.40
CA LYS A 62 -3.49 -16.79 13.26
C LYS A 62 -2.05 -17.32 13.18
N GLN A 63 -1.46 -17.37 11.98
CA GLN A 63 -0.07 -17.82 11.81
C GLN A 63 0.92 -16.81 12.40
N LEU A 64 0.73 -15.51 12.19
CA LEU A 64 1.58 -14.47 12.78
C LEU A 64 1.57 -14.53 14.31
N LYS A 65 0.42 -14.70 14.94
CA LYS A 65 0.31 -14.90 16.39
C LYS A 65 1.10 -16.12 16.86
N ALA A 66 1.03 -17.23 16.12
CA ALA A 66 1.79 -18.45 16.44
C ALA A 66 3.32 -18.25 16.28
N LEU A 67 3.74 -17.31 15.45
CA LEU A 67 5.15 -16.90 15.29
C LEU A 67 5.61 -15.84 16.32
N GLY A 68 4.76 -15.49 17.30
CA GLY A 68 5.08 -14.54 18.35
C GLY A 68 4.80 -13.07 18.01
N TYR A 69 4.16 -12.77 16.85
CA TYR A 69 3.70 -11.41 16.58
C TYR A 69 2.54 -11.02 17.49
N LYS A 70 2.59 -9.82 18.02
CA LYS A 70 1.55 -9.22 18.85
C LYS A 70 0.99 -7.98 18.13
N GLN A 71 -0.30 -7.76 18.28
CA GLN A 71 -0.94 -6.55 17.77
C GLN A 71 -0.44 -5.34 18.57
N SER A 72 0.08 -4.32 17.88
CA SER A 72 0.61 -3.09 18.47
C SER A 72 -0.36 -1.91 18.31
N THR A 73 -1.02 -1.82 17.16
CA THR A 73 -2.06 -0.83 16.83
C THR A 73 -3.16 -1.53 16.03
N GLY A 74 -4.18 -0.84 15.55
CA GLY A 74 -5.31 -1.42 14.84
C GLY A 74 -4.94 -2.47 13.79
N SER A 75 -4.15 -2.11 12.78
CA SER A 75 -3.62 -3.00 11.72
C SER A 75 -2.19 -3.49 11.98
N GLY A 76 -1.49 -2.90 12.98
CA GLY A 76 -0.06 -3.09 13.23
C GLY A 76 0.26 -4.36 14.03
N TRP A 77 1.27 -5.08 13.57
CA TRP A 77 1.80 -6.31 14.18
C TRP A 77 3.30 -6.21 14.36
N LYS A 78 3.77 -6.50 15.55
CA LYS A 78 5.20 -6.47 15.91
C LYS A 78 5.60 -7.74 16.64
N ARG A 79 6.85 -8.18 16.44
CA ARG A 79 7.49 -9.27 17.18
C ARG A 79 8.63 -8.70 18.02
N GLU A 80 8.82 -9.23 19.20
CA GLU A 80 9.93 -8.88 20.08
C GLU A 80 11.28 -9.14 19.39
N GLY A 81 12.20 -8.19 19.50
CA GLY A 81 13.50 -8.24 18.81
C GLY A 81 13.50 -7.77 17.36
N GLU A 82 12.37 -7.34 16.82
CA GLU A 82 12.29 -6.70 15.50
C GLU A 82 12.09 -5.18 15.62
N ASP A 83 12.83 -4.42 14.80
CA ASP A 83 12.79 -2.95 14.79
C ASP A 83 11.69 -2.37 13.90
N PHE A 84 10.96 -3.21 13.20
CA PHE A 84 9.88 -2.82 12.29
C PHE A 84 8.56 -3.47 12.71
N HIS A 85 7.48 -2.98 12.15
CA HIS A 85 6.15 -3.59 12.28
C HIS A 85 5.48 -3.76 10.91
N PHE A 86 4.50 -4.66 10.87
CA PHE A 86 3.65 -4.87 9.71
C PHE A 86 2.28 -4.28 9.97
N ASP A 87 1.79 -3.50 9.02
CA ASP A 87 0.39 -3.16 8.92
C ASP A 87 -0.29 -4.11 7.92
N ILE A 88 -1.22 -4.92 8.42
CA ILE A 88 -1.99 -5.84 7.60
C ILE A 88 -3.44 -5.35 7.56
N PHE A 89 -3.85 -4.81 6.44
CA PHE A 89 -5.19 -4.30 6.23
C PHE A 89 -6.13 -5.39 5.73
N ARG A 90 -7.31 -5.46 6.33
CA ARG A 90 -8.32 -6.47 6.01
C ARG A 90 -9.23 -5.99 4.89
N GLY A 91 -9.44 -6.83 3.87
CA GLY A 91 -10.36 -6.51 2.77
C GLY A 91 -9.84 -5.39 1.87
N ASN A 92 -10.70 -4.44 1.55
CA ASN A 92 -10.43 -3.35 0.61
C ASN A 92 -9.98 -2.05 1.32
N TYR A 93 -9.61 -2.11 2.60
CA TYR A 93 -9.22 -0.94 3.37
C TYR A 93 -7.71 -0.74 3.38
N ILE A 94 -7.28 0.52 3.36
CA ILE A 94 -5.93 0.98 3.69
C ILE A 94 -6.11 2.05 4.78
N HIS A 95 -5.76 1.75 6.02
CA HIS A 95 -6.15 2.54 7.19
C HIS A 95 -7.67 2.77 7.22
N THR A 96 -8.11 4.01 7.06
CA THR A 96 -9.53 4.41 7.02
C THR A 96 -10.09 4.56 5.60
N THR A 97 -9.24 4.42 4.58
CA THR A 97 -9.64 4.57 3.18
C THR A 97 -10.16 3.25 2.62
N GLU A 98 -11.42 3.23 2.18
CA GLU A 98 -11.98 2.11 1.43
C GLU A 98 -11.72 2.29 -0.06
N LEU A 99 -11.16 1.27 -0.70
CA LEU A 99 -10.98 1.27 -2.15
C LEU A 99 -12.31 0.98 -2.85
N LEU A 100 -12.55 1.61 -4.00
CA LEU A 100 -13.77 1.42 -4.80
C LEU A 100 -14.01 -0.03 -5.23
N LYS A 101 -12.93 -0.80 -5.40
CA LYS A 101 -12.97 -2.19 -5.85
C LYS A 101 -11.93 -3.02 -5.12
N SER A 102 -12.15 -4.34 -5.13
CA SER A 102 -11.16 -5.25 -4.57
C SER A 102 -9.82 -5.11 -5.30
N PRO A 103 -8.70 -5.00 -4.56
CA PRO A 103 -7.36 -4.99 -5.17
C PRO A 103 -7.06 -6.28 -5.96
N LEU A 104 -7.82 -7.35 -5.80
CA LEU A 104 -7.65 -8.58 -6.59
C LEU A 104 -8.41 -8.58 -7.91
N GLU A 105 -9.24 -7.58 -8.19
CA GLU A 105 -9.86 -7.44 -9.51
C GLU A 105 -8.82 -7.16 -10.60
N LYS A 106 -9.14 -7.56 -11.81
CA LYS A 106 -8.26 -7.38 -12.98
C LYS A 106 -7.88 -5.90 -13.15
N GLY A 107 -6.57 -5.63 -13.25
CA GLY A 107 -6.02 -4.29 -13.43
C GLY A 107 -5.94 -3.45 -12.14
N ARG A 108 -6.27 -4.02 -10.97
CA ARG A 108 -6.16 -3.32 -9.69
C ARG A 108 -4.83 -3.57 -8.95
N HIS A 109 -4.07 -4.56 -9.39
CA HIS A 109 -2.72 -4.82 -8.93
C HIS A 109 -1.90 -5.46 -10.06
N SER A 110 -0.59 -5.46 -9.92
CA SER A 110 0.35 -6.26 -10.70
C SER A 110 1.01 -7.31 -9.82
N LEU A 111 1.26 -8.50 -10.39
CA LEU A 111 2.04 -9.53 -9.68
C LEU A 111 3.48 -9.02 -9.53
N PHE A 112 3.99 -9.05 -8.31
CA PHE A 112 5.38 -8.78 -8.02
C PHE A 112 6.19 -10.07 -7.86
N MET A 113 5.71 -10.98 -7.00
CA MET A 113 6.36 -12.25 -6.72
C MET A 113 5.36 -13.29 -6.25
N GLU A 114 5.58 -14.54 -6.63
CA GLU A 114 4.77 -15.66 -6.19
C GLU A 114 5.64 -16.76 -5.60
N TYR A 115 5.37 -17.06 -4.33
CA TYR A 115 5.92 -18.21 -3.62
C TYR A 115 4.91 -19.36 -3.60
N SER A 116 5.28 -20.50 -3.02
CA SER A 116 4.38 -21.66 -2.89
C SER A 116 3.07 -21.36 -2.15
N HIS A 117 3.15 -20.55 -1.07
CA HIS A 117 2.01 -20.22 -0.22
C HIS A 117 1.76 -18.71 -0.08
N LEU A 118 2.55 -17.88 -0.73
CA LEU A 118 2.42 -16.43 -0.63
C LEU A 118 2.42 -15.80 -2.02
N TYR A 119 1.37 -15.07 -2.34
CA TYR A 119 1.26 -14.23 -3.53
C TYR A 119 1.47 -12.78 -3.12
N ILE A 120 2.41 -12.10 -3.72
CA ILE A 120 2.72 -10.69 -3.48
C ILE A 120 2.36 -9.90 -4.73
N GLY A 121 1.35 -9.04 -4.61
CA GLY A 121 1.02 -8.05 -5.62
C GLY A 121 1.43 -6.65 -5.18
N VAL A 122 1.45 -5.73 -6.13
CA VAL A 122 1.60 -4.29 -5.89
C VAL A 122 0.33 -3.60 -6.37
N LEU A 123 -0.26 -2.78 -5.51
CA LEU A 123 -1.46 -2.00 -5.81
C LEU A 123 -1.22 -1.12 -7.04
N ASN A 124 -2.25 -0.92 -7.87
CA ASN A 124 -2.16 -0.06 -9.04
C ASN A 124 -1.90 1.40 -8.65
N ASP A 125 -1.34 2.17 -9.56
CA ASP A 125 -0.92 3.55 -9.31
C ASP A 125 -2.08 4.47 -8.90
N TYR A 126 -3.27 4.27 -9.47
CA TYR A 126 -4.44 5.11 -9.18
C TYR A 126 -4.92 4.93 -7.75
N ASP A 127 -5.09 3.68 -7.28
CA ASP A 127 -5.47 3.39 -5.90
C ASP A 127 -4.35 3.77 -4.92
N LEU A 128 -3.07 3.59 -5.31
CA LEU A 128 -1.91 3.92 -4.50
C LEU A 128 -1.81 5.44 -4.26
N ILE A 129 -1.90 6.26 -5.32
CA ILE A 129 -1.92 7.71 -5.21
C ILE A 129 -3.16 8.17 -4.45
N SER A 130 -4.34 7.68 -4.81
CA SER A 130 -5.59 8.10 -4.18
C SER A 130 -5.58 7.81 -2.68
N SER A 131 -5.13 6.64 -2.23
CA SER A 131 -5.06 6.31 -0.80
C SER A 131 -4.12 7.23 -0.01
N LYS A 132 -3.09 7.77 -0.64
CA LYS A 132 -2.19 8.77 -0.06
C LYS A 132 -2.84 10.16 -0.02
N LEU A 133 -3.49 10.57 -1.10
CA LEU A 133 -4.20 11.85 -1.15
C LEU A 133 -5.39 11.90 -0.18
N MET A 134 -6.02 10.77 0.13
CA MET A 134 -7.04 10.70 1.19
C MET A 134 -6.50 11.10 2.56
N ARG A 135 -5.24 10.79 2.88
CA ARG A 135 -4.56 11.25 4.11
C ARG A 135 -4.05 12.68 3.96
N GLY A 136 -3.40 12.99 2.85
CA GLY A 136 -2.95 14.34 2.48
C GLY A 136 -1.89 14.91 3.41
N THR A 137 -0.98 14.08 3.94
CA THR A 137 0.18 14.57 4.68
C THR A 137 1.27 15.04 3.70
N ARG A 138 2.22 15.86 4.18
CA ARG A 138 3.36 16.29 3.36
C ARG A 138 4.10 15.12 2.73
N VAL A 139 4.37 14.08 3.51
CA VAL A 139 5.06 12.87 3.01
C VAL A 139 4.22 12.15 1.95
N ASP A 140 2.90 12.16 2.08
CA ASP A 140 2.01 11.56 1.08
C ASP A 140 2.06 12.30 -0.25
N PHE A 141 2.12 13.64 -0.23
CA PHE A 141 2.28 14.45 -1.45
C PHE A 141 3.64 14.21 -2.11
N ASP A 142 4.73 14.23 -1.32
CA ASP A 142 6.08 13.93 -1.83
C ASP A 142 6.14 12.52 -2.46
N ASP A 143 5.49 11.55 -1.86
CA ASP A 143 5.39 10.18 -2.36
C ASP A 143 4.57 10.12 -3.66
N CYS A 144 3.43 10.81 -3.73
CA CYS A 144 2.61 10.88 -4.94
C CYS A 144 3.36 11.51 -6.11
N LEU A 145 4.10 12.60 -5.86
CA LEU A 145 4.95 13.23 -6.87
C LEU A 145 6.02 12.27 -7.39
N SER A 146 6.75 11.63 -6.48
CA SER A 146 7.80 10.68 -6.84
C SER A 146 7.26 9.51 -7.69
N LEU A 147 6.07 9.02 -7.36
CA LEU A 147 5.41 7.96 -8.11
C LEU A 147 4.97 8.45 -9.50
N ALA A 148 4.33 9.62 -9.57
CA ALA A 148 3.87 10.20 -10.83
C ALA A 148 5.04 10.52 -11.78
N GLU A 149 6.15 11.06 -11.25
CA GLU A 149 7.38 11.30 -12.03
C GLU A 149 7.99 9.98 -12.55
N ALA A 150 8.12 8.96 -11.68
CA ALA A 150 8.74 7.68 -12.04
C ALA A 150 7.90 6.87 -13.03
N ARG A 151 6.59 7.09 -13.09
CA ARG A 151 5.64 6.33 -13.91
C ARG A 151 4.81 7.25 -14.83
N ARG A 152 5.43 8.31 -15.30
CA ARG A 152 4.79 9.35 -16.11
C ARG A 152 4.13 8.81 -17.37
N GLU A 153 4.74 7.80 -18.01
CA GLU A 153 4.23 7.20 -19.25
C GLU A 153 3.03 6.26 -19.03
N GLU A 154 2.83 5.78 -17.78
CA GLU A 154 1.78 4.82 -17.44
C GLU A 154 0.57 5.47 -16.76
N ILE A 155 0.74 6.63 -16.14
CA ILE A 155 -0.31 7.31 -15.38
C ILE A 155 -1.03 8.34 -16.26
N ASP A 156 -2.29 8.06 -16.58
CA ASP A 156 -3.22 9.00 -17.16
C ASP A 156 -3.80 9.91 -16.05
N ILE A 157 -3.40 11.19 -16.08
CA ILE A 157 -3.79 12.16 -15.05
C ILE A 157 -5.31 12.43 -15.04
N GLU A 158 -5.96 12.48 -16.20
CA GLU A 158 -7.41 12.67 -16.23
C GLU A 158 -8.15 11.47 -15.63
N LYS A 159 -7.65 10.27 -15.87
CA LYS A 159 -8.20 9.06 -15.27
C LYS A 159 -7.95 9.05 -13.75
N LEU A 160 -6.78 9.52 -13.27
CA LEU A 160 -6.50 9.66 -11.85
C LEU A 160 -7.48 10.63 -11.19
N ILE A 161 -7.71 11.80 -11.80
CA ILE A 161 -8.66 12.80 -11.29
C ILE A 161 -10.07 12.20 -11.18
N ARG A 162 -10.56 11.54 -12.23
CA ARG A 162 -11.89 10.89 -12.20
C ARG A 162 -11.97 9.82 -11.12
N HIS A 163 -10.93 8.99 -11.01
CA HIS A 163 -10.87 7.93 -10.00
C HIS A 163 -10.90 8.49 -8.57
N PHE A 164 -10.09 9.52 -8.30
CA PHE A 164 -10.07 10.16 -6.99
C PHE A 164 -11.39 10.85 -6.66
N HIS A 165 -12.01 11.57 -7.61
CA HIS A 165 -13.31 12.19 -7.41
C HIS A 165 -14.41 11.16 -7.12
N GLU A 166 -14.39 10.01 -7.79
CA GLU A 166 -15.30 8.91 -7.48
C GLU A 166 -15.09 8.40 -6.05
N MET A 167 -13.83 8.21 -5.61
CA MET A 167 -13.54 7.78 -4.24
C MET A 167 -14.05 8.76 -3.19
N ILE A 168 -13.79 10.06 -3.35
CA ILE A 168 -14.17 11.06 -2.35
C ILE A 168 -15.67 11.36 -2.33
N SER A 169 -16.41 11.04 -3.39
CA SER A 169 -17.87 11.23 -3.44
C SER A 169 -18.63 10.38 -2.41
N TYR A 170 -17.99 9.36 -1.87
CA TYR A 170 -18.51 8.53 -0.77
C TYR A 170 -18.00 8.96 0.61
N ASP A 171 -17.13 9.99 0.68
CA ASP A 171 -16.52 10.45 1.94
C ASP A 171 -17.23 11.70 2.47
N VAL A 172 -17.49 11.74 3.78
CA VAL A 172 -18.11 12.91 4.44
C VAL A 172 -17.22 14.16 4.39
N ALA A 173 -15.92 13.99 4.16
CA ALA A 173 -14.96 15.09 4.03
C ALA A 173 -14.66 15.47 2.56
N GLU A 174 -15.55 15.15 1.62
CA GLU A 174 -15.37 15.38 0.18
C GLU A 174 -14.78 16.76 -0.14
N GLN A 175 -15.36 17.84 0.43
CA GLN A 175 -14.88 19.21 0.16
C GLN A 175 -13.42 19.42 0.54
N ARG A 176 -12.99 18.90 1.69
CA ARG A 176 -11.59 18.95 2.13
C ARG A 176 -10.69 18.14 1.21
N LEU A 177 -11.15 16.98 0.79
CA LEU A 177 -10.36 16.05 -0.04
C LEU A 177 -10.17 16.59 -1.46
N ARG A 178 -11.09 17.40 -1.98
CA ARG A 178 -10.91 18.12 -3.26
C ARG A 178 -9.67 18.99 -3.26
N PHE A 179 -9.38 19.68 -2.16
CA PHE A 179 -8.14 20.47 -2.03
C PHE A 179 -6.87 19.63 -2.16
N ASN A 180 -6.89 18.36 -1.72
CA ASN A 180 -5.71 17.52 -1.82
C ASN A 180 -5.37 17.17 -3.27
N ILE A 181 -6.35 16.84 -4.11
CA ILE A 181 -6.09 16.59 -5.53
C ILE A 181 -5.69 17.87 -6.26
N ASP A 182 -6.34 18.99 -5.99
CA ASP A 182 -6.01 20.27 -6.61
C ASP A 182 -4.57 20.69 -6.28
N HIS A 183 -4.18 20.60 -5.02
CA HIS A 183 -2.81 20.86 -4.57
C HIS A 183 -1.78 19.93 -5.23
N PHE A 184 -2.09 18.65 -5.31
CA PHE A 184 -1.23 17.69 -6.01
C PHE A 184 -1.04 18.04 -7.49
N LEU A 185 -2.09 18.46 -8.18
CA LEU A 185 -2.02 18.89 -9.58
C LEU A 185 -1.20 20.17 -9.76
N GLU A 186 -1.29 21.12 -8.82
CA GLU A 186 -0.42 22.30 -8.80
C GLU A 186 1.04 21.92 -8.67
N MET A 187 1.37 21.03 -7.71
CA MET A 187 2.74 20.54 -7.53
C MET A 187 3.28 19.83 -8.80
N LEU A 188 2.45 19.05 -9.51
CA LEU A 188 2.83 18.41 -10.78
C LEU A 188 3.14 19.46 -11.87
N ARG A 189 2.33 20.53 -11.99
CA ARG A 189 2.58 21.63 -12.94
C ARG A 189 3.88 22.35 -12.64
N GLU A 190 4.14 22.69 -11.37
CA GLU A 190 5.38 23.33 -10.93
C GLU A 190 6.62 22.49 -11.27
N LYS A 191 6.48 21.17 -11.25
CA LYS A 191 7.53 20.21 -11.64
C LYS A 191 7.66 19.99 -13.15
N GLY A 192 6.75 20.54 -13.96
CA GLY A 192 6.69 20.27 -15.40
C GLY A 192 6.34 18.83 -15.74
N ALA A 193 5.60 18.16 -14.85
CA ALA A 193 5.15 16.79 -14.99
C ALA A 193 3.70 16.67 -15.55
N LEU A 194 3.06 17.81 -15.76
CA LEU A 194 1.78 17.99 -16.46
C LEU A 194 1.99 18.73 -17.75
#